data_5976b3f0f7014eb500fc3f2d73f8edd7
#
_entry.id   5976b3f0f7014eb500fc3f2d73f8edd7
#
_cell.length_a   1.000
_cell.length_b   1.000
_cell.length_c   1.000
_cell.angle_alpha   90.00
_cell.angle_beta   90.00
_cell.angle_gamma   90.00
#
_symmetry.space_group_name_H-M   'P 1'
#
loop_
_entity.id
_entity.type
_entity.pdbx_description
1 polymer ?
#
loop_
_entity_poly.entity_id
_entity_poly.type
_entity_poly.pdbx_seq_one_letter_code
_entity_poly.pdbx_strand_id
1 'polypeptide(L)'
;MAKAKISNSKARQYVQDCKEFKASNLWGEWVHDVNTDTKDARYVVYSYDRHWPLFIYEARIDAWFENASKFSLTTSRHKMQSHPYIGSDEKLTITLLHVEDMIKVANNGAVGLITPLN
;
A
#
# COMPACT_ATOMS: atom_id res chain seq x y z
N MET A 1 11.10 9.23 -12.87
CA MET A 1 12.29 8.77 -12.15
C MET A 1 12.24 7.27 -11.92
N ALA A 2 13.38 6.65 -12.03
CA ALA A 2 13.47 5.21 -11.78
C ALA A 2 13.30 4.91 -10.30
N LYS A 3 12.56 3.85 -9.99
CA LYS A 3 12.43 3.38 -8.62
C LYS A 3 13.74 2.79 -8.13
N ALA A 4 14.02 2.93 -6.85
CA ALA A 4 15.19 2.30 -6.24
C ALA A 4 15.04 0.78 -6.31
N LYS A 5 16.08 0.10 -6.79
CA LYS A 5 16.11 -1.36 -6.81
C LYS A 5 16.72 -1.84 -5.50
N ILE A 6 15.95 -2.65 -4.76
CA ILE A 6 16.37 -3.11 -3.44
C ILE A 6 16.05 -4.59 -3.27
N SER A 7 16.60 -5.21 -2.23
CA SER A 7 16.17 -6.53 -1.83
C SER A 7 14.88 -6.45 -1.03
N ASN A 8 14.10 -7.54 -1.04
CA ASN A 8 12.84 -7.58 -0.30
C ASN A 8 13.03 -7.29 1.19
N SER A 9 14.15 -7.71 1.76
CA SER A 9 14.43 -7.51 3.19
C SER A 9 14.59 -6.04 3.57
N LYS A 10 14.81 -5.15 2.59
CA LYS A 10 14.95 -3.71 2.84
C LYS A 10 13.65 -2.95 2.58
N ALA A 11 12.61 -3.62 2.14
CA ALA A 11 11.37 -2.96 1.72
C ALA A 11 10.73 -2.14 2.85
N ARG A 12 10.76 -2.64 4.08
CA ARG A 12 10.10 -1.96 5.20
C ARG A 12 10.51 -0.50 5.35
N GLN A 13 11.80 -0.22 5.26
CA GLN A 13 12.30 1.15 5.41
C GLN A 13 11.70 2.08 4.34
N TYR A 14 11.60 1.58 3.11
CA TYR A 14 11.03 2.35 2.01
C TYR A 14 9.54 2.55 2.22
N VAL A 15 8.83 1.52 2.69
CA VAL A 15 7.39 1.62 2.96
C VAL A 15 7.11 2.62 4.08
N GLN A 16 7.88 2.56 5.17
CA GLN A 16 7.72 3.48 6.30
C GLN A 16 7.87 4.95 5.85
N ASP A 17 8.77 5.19 4.92
CA ASP A 17 9.03 6.53 4.41
C ASP A 17 8.22 6.85 3.15
N CYS A 18 7.35 5.96 2.74
CA CYS A 18 6.55 6.08 1.52
C CYS A 18 7.41 6.40 0.29
N LYS A 19 8.56 5.73 0.19
CA LYS A 19 9.47 5.90 -0.95
C LYS A 19 9.24 4.82 -1.98
N GLU A 20 9.29 5.19 -3.23
CA GLU A 20 9.14 4.23 -4.32
C GLU A 20 10.32 3.27 -4.38
N PHE A 21 10.03 1.99 -4.60
CA PHE A 21 11.06 0.96 -4.70
C PHE A 21 10.57 -0.17 -5.60
N LYS A 22 11.54 -0.95 -6.06
CA LYS A 22 11.28 -2.19 -6.78
C LYS A 22 12.16 -3.29 -6.22
N ALA A 23 11.54 -4.37 -5.78
CA ALA A 23 12.22 -5.56 -5.31
C ALA A 23 11.73 -6.76 -6.12
N SER A 24 12.00 -7.98 -5.67
CA SER A 24 11.57 -9.18 -6.40
C SER A 24 10.10 -9.45 -6.16
N ASN A 25 9.27 -9.25 -7.18
CA ASN A 25 7.80 -9.42 -7.12
C ASN A 25 7.15 -8.62 -6.00
N LEU A 26 7.76 -7.49 -5.63
CA LEU A 26 7.32 -6.62 -4.55
C LEU A 26 7.77 -5.21 -4.89
N TRP A 27 6.85 -4.24 -4.90
CA TRP A 27 7.21 -2.85 -5.19
C TRP A 27 6.23 -1.88 -4.54
N GLY A 28 6.70 -0.65 -4.34
CA GLY A 28 5.88 0.43 -3.81
C GLY A 28 5.91 1.62 -4.76
N GLU A 29 4.77 2.26 -4.95
CA GLU A 29 4.68 3.40 -5.84
C GLU A 29 3.57 4.36 -5.40
N TRP A 30 3.73 5.63 -5.76
CA TRP A 30 2.68 6.61 -5.59
C TRP A 30 1.70 6.53 -6.74
N VAL A 31 0.41 6.55 -6.41
CA VAL A 31 -0.67 6.48 -7.40
C VAL A 31 -1.46 7.77 -7.35
N HIS A 32 -1.71 8.34 -8.51
CA HIS A 32 -2.46 9.59 -8.66
C HIS A 32 -3.82 9.33 -9.29
N ASP A 33 -4.80 10.13 -8.91
CA ASP A 33 -6.10 10.05 -9.53
C ASP A 33 -6.02 10.67 -10.94
N VAL A 34 -6.62 9.99 -11.91
CA VAL A 34 -6.49 10.34 -13.33
C VAL A 34 -7.02 11.74 -13.62
N ASN A 35 -8.07 12.15 -12.92
CA ASN A 35 -8.78 13.39 -13.23
C ASN A 35 -8.58 14.49 -12.19
N THR A 36 -7.53 14.41 -11.40
CA THR A 36 -7.25 15.43 -10.38
C THR A 36 -5.81 15.89 -10.48
N ASP A 37 -5.59 17.15 -10.12
CA ASP A 37 -4.24 17.70 -10.01
C ASP A 37 -3.59 17.34 -8.68
N THR A 38 -4.21 16.45 -7.91
CA THR A 38 -3.70 16.03 -6.62
C THR A 38 -2.47 15.18 -6.80
N LYS A 39 -1.33 15.68 -6.38
CA LYS A 39 -0.10 14.92 -6.41
C LYS A 39 -0.08 13.97 -5.22
N ASP A 40 0.54 12.80 -5.43
CA ASP A 40 0.84 11.89 -4.34
C ASP A 40 -0.41 11.53 -3.53
N ALA A 41 -1.47 11.16 -4.23
CA ALA A 41 -2.74 10.87 -3.58
C ALA A 41 -2.63 9.69 -2.61
N ARG A 42 -1.92 8.64 -3.01
CA ARG A 42 -1.74 7.47 -2.16
C ARG A 42 -0.52 6.66 -2.57
N TYR A 43 0.09 6.03 -1.60
CA TYR A 43 1.25 5.16 -1.79
C TYR A 43 0.78 3.71 -1.65
N VAL A 44 1.06 2.88 -2.64
CA VAL A 44 0.58 1.50 -2.67
C VAL A 44 1.76 0.53 -2.79
N VAL A 45 1.76 -0.51 -1.97
CA VAL A 45 2.72 -1.61 -2.04
C VAL A 45 2.01 -2.83 -2.64
N TYR A 46 2.57 -3.36 -3.72
CA TYR A 46 1.99 -4.50 -4.44
C TYR A 46 2.87 -5.74 -4.32
N SER A 47 2.22 -6.90 -4.35
CA SER A 47 2.88 -8.21 -4.46
C SER A 47 2.45 -8.88 -5.76
N TYR A 48 3.40 -9.23 -6.62
CA TYR A 48 3.23 -9.87 -7.92
C TYR A 48 2.59 -8.99 -8.99
N ASP A 49 1.40 -8.43 -8.75
CA ASP A 49 0.77 -7.54 -9.71
C ASP A 49 -0.16 -6.54 -9.02
N ARG A 50 -0.79 -5.66 -9.82
CA ARG A 50 -1.64 -4.59 -9.29
C ARG A 50 -2.97 -5.08 -8.74
N HIS A 51 -3.30 -6.35 -8.94
CA HIS A 51 -4.50 -6.94 -8.36
C HIS A 51 -4.29 -7.39 -6.93
N TRP A 52 -3.06 -7.26 -6.40
CA TRP A 52 -2.76 -7.65 -5.03
C TRP A 52 -2.05 -6.55 -4.25
N PRO A 53 -2.73 -5.43 -3.93
CA PRO A 53 -2.15 -4.42 -3.04
C PRO A 53 -2.05 -4.96 -1.63
N LEU A 54 -0.87 -4.82 -1.04
CA LEU A 54 -0.60 -5.27 0.34
C LEU A 54 -0.87 -4.17 1.36
N PHE A 55 -0.39 -2.96 1.08
CA PHE A 55 -0.53 -1.80 1.95
C PHE A 55 -0.83 -0.57 1.13
N ILE A 56 -1.63 0.32 1.69
CA ILE A 56 -1.93 1.61 1.06
C ILE A 56 -1.85 2.69 2.13
N TYR A 57 -1.08 3.75 1.85
CA TYR A 57 -1.11 4.95 2.65
C TYR A 57 -1.88 6.02 1.88
N GLU A 58 -3.01 6.44 2.42
CA GLU A 58 -3.82 7.50 1.83
C GLU A 58 -3.41 8.82 2.46
N ALA A 59 -2.62 9.60 1.72
CA ALA A 59 -2.01 10.82 2.25
C ALA A 59 -3.04 11.88 2.63
N ARG A 60 -4.16 11.93 1.91
CA ARG A 60 -5.19 12.95 2.16
C ARG A 60 -5.86 12.83 3.52
N ILE A 61 -5.89 11.63 4.07
CA ILE A 61 -6.51 11.38 5.38
C ILE A 61 -5.52 10.81 6.39
N ASP A 62 -4.24 10.72 6.02
CA ASP A 62 -3.17 10.19 6.87
C ASP A 62 -3.56 8.83 7.47
N ALA A 63 -3.97 7.91 6.61
CA ALA A 63 -4.45 6.61 7.04
C ALA A 63 -3.79 5.48 6.26
N TRP A 64 -3.51 4.39 6.96
CA TRP A 64 -2.97 3.17 6.37
C TRP A 64 -4.04 2.10 6.25
N PHE A 65 -3.95 1.32 5.19
CA PHE A 65 -4.80 0.15 4.97
C PHE A 65 -3.92 -1.06 4.72
N GLU A 66 -4.33 -2.20 5.24
CA GLU A 66 -3.62 -3.45 5.09
C GLU A 66 -4.53 -4.52 4.51
N ASN A 67 -4.03 -5.27 3.54
CA ASN A 67 -4.77 -6.38 2.94
C ASN A 67 -4.87 -7.53 3.94
N ALA A 68 -6.07 -7.83 4.40
CA ALA A 68 -6.33 -8.92 5.33
C ALA A 68 -6.55 -10.26 4.64
N SER A 69 -6.68 -10.28 3.32
CA SER A 69 -6.87 -11.52 2.56
C SER A 69 -5.59 -12.33 2.51
N LYS A 70 -5.72 -13.64 2.54
CA LYS A 70 -4.59 -14.55 2.40
C LYS A 70 -4.53 -15.02 0.96
N PHE A 71 -3.31 -15.15 0.43
CA PHE A 71 -3.14 -15.64 -0.93
C PHE A 71 -2.16 -16.82 -0.95
N SER A 72 -0.88 -16.57 -0.63
CA SER A 72 0.15 -17.60 -0.66
C SER A 72 1.18 -17.36 0.44
N LEU A 73 2.01 -18.35 0.69
CA LEU A 73 3.12 -18.21 1.65
C LEU A 73 4.08 -17.12 1.20
N THR A 74 4.36 -17.01 -0.11
CA THR A 74 5.26 -16.00 -0.63
C THR A 74 4.66 -14.61 -0.45
N THR A 75 3.38 -14.43 -0.73
CA THR A 75 2.71 -13.15 -0.52
C THR A 75 2.67 -12.77 0.96
N SER A 76 2.48 -13.75 1.86
CA SER A 76 2.55 -13.50 3.29
C SER A 76 3.93 -13.05 3.71
N ARG A 77 4.99 -13.62 3.12
CA ARG A 77 6.36 -13.18 3.38
C ARG A 77 6.59 -11.75 2.89
N HIS A 78 6.11 -11.42 1.69
CA HIS A 78 6.18 -10.06 1.15
C HIS A 78 5.49 -9.08 2.09
N LYS A 79 4.33 -9.46 2.62
CA LYS A 79 3.58 -8.63 3.55
C LYS A 79 4.39 -8.35 4.82
N MET A 80 5.04 -9.35 5.38
CA MET A 80 5.90 -9.17 6.55
C MET A 80 7.11 -8.31 6.25
N GLN A 81 7.74 -8.53 5.09
CA GLN A 81 8.94 -7.79 4.70
C GLN A 81 8.65 -6.31 4.45
N SER A 82 7.46 -5.98 4.00
CA SER A 82 7.08 -4.61 3.66
C SER A 82 6.21 -3.93 4.72
N HIS A 83 5.82 -4.63 5.77
CA HIS A 83 4.91 -4.08 6.79
C HIS A 83 5.53 -2.82 7.42
N PRO A 84 4.80 -1.69 7.42
CA PRO A 84 5.34 -0.43 7.91
C PRO A 84 5.26 -0.31 9.43
N TYR A 85 5.86 -1.25 10.16
CA TYR A 85 5.95 -1.13 11.61
C TYR A 85 6.74 0.13 11.93
N ILE A 86 6.10 1.04 12.63
CA ILE A 86 6.75 2.24 13.14
C ILE A 86 6.87 2.02 14.62
N GLY A 87 8.04 2.23 15.16
CA GLY A 87 8.46 1.93 16.51
C GLY A 87 7.37 1.64 17.56
N SER A 88 7.72 0.98 18.60
CA SER A 88 6.75 0.44 19.58
C SER A 88 5.87 1.49 20.25
N ASP A 89 6.28 2.75 20.24
CA ASP A 89 5.55 3.83 20.90
C ASP A 89 4.60 4.56 19.99
N GLU A 90 4.61 4.22 18.70
CA GLU A 90 3.77 4.90 17.73
C GLU A 90 2.49 4.12 17.52
N LYS A 91 1.38 4.81 17.64
CA LYS A 91 0.07 4.22 17.37
C LYS A 91 -0.22 4.28 15.89
N LEU A 92 0.42 3.40 15.14
CA LEU A 92 0.07 3.26 13.75
C LEU A 92 -1.27 2.56 13.64
N THR A 93 -2.30 3.31 13.28
CA THR A 93 -3.61 2.73 13.04
C THR A 93 -3.67 2.23 11.62
N ILE A 94 -3.80 0.92 11.47
CA ILE A 94 -3.93 0.29 10.16
C ILE A 94 -5.31 -0.36 10.10
N THR A 95 -6.09 0.03 9.10
CA THR A 95 -7.40 -0.56 8.86
C THR A 95 -7.23 -1.79 7.98
N LEU A 96 -7.77 -2.92 8.43
CA LEU A 96 -7.72 -4.17 7.66
C LEU A 96 -8.85 -4.21 6.64
N LEU A 97 -8.53 -4.49 5.39
CA LEU A 97 -9.50 -4.60 4.31
C LEU A 97 -9.27 -5.90 3.54
N HIS A 98 -10.34 -6.44 2.97
CA HIS A 98 -10.22 -7.53 2.01
C HIS A 98 -9.62 -7.01 0.71
N VAL A 99 -9.04 -7.91 -0.09
CA VAL A 99 -8.36 -7.54 -1.33
C VAL A 99 -9.25 -6.73 -2.28
N GLU A 100 -10.52 -7.04 -2.35
CA GLU A 100 -11.46 -6.31 -3.22
C GLU A 100 -11.53 -4.84 -2.85
N ASP A 101 -11.62 -4.54 -1.56
CA ASP A 101 -11.65 -3.16 -1.08
C ASP A 101 -10.29 -2.50 -1.21
N MET A 102 -9.21 -3.26 -1.02
CA MET A 102 -7.86 -2.74 -1.25
C MET A 102 -7.69 -2.28 -2.70
N ILE A 103 -8.21 -3.04 -3.65
CA ILE A 103 -8.15 -2.65 -5.07
C ILE A 103 -8.94 -1.37 -5.30
N LYS A 104 -10.11 -1.23 -4.69
CA LYS A 104 -10.90 0.00 -4.81
C LYS A 104 -10.14 1.21 -4.26
N VAL A 105 -9.50 1.06 -3.11
CA VAL A 105 -8.72 2.15 -2.52
C VAL A 105 -7.51 2.46 -3.40
N ALA A 106 -6.83 1.43 -3.90
CA ALA A 106 -5.67 1.64 -4.76
C ALA A 106 -6.02 2.42 -6.03
N ASN A 107 -7.20 2.16 -6.59
CA ASN A 107 -7.61 2.79 -7.84
C ASN A 107 -8.31 4.15 -7.65
N ASN A 108 -9.04 4.31 -6.56
CA ASN A 108 -9.92 5.46 -6.38
C ASN A 108 -9.70 6.22 -5.05
N GLY A 109 -8.77 5.76 -4.23
CA GLY A 109 -8.55 6.31 -2.90
C GLY A 109 -9.61 5.84 -1.91
N ALA A 110 -9.50 6.31 -0.66
CA ALA A 110 -10.40 5.90 0.40
C ALA A 110 -11.87 6.22 0.12
N VAL A 111 -12.13 7.18 -0.76
CA VAL A 111 -13.48 7.52 -1.18
C VAL A 111 -14.17 6.33 -1.86
N GLY A 112 -13.40 5.39 -2.42
CA GLY A 112 -13.94 4.19 -3.02
C GLY A 112 -14.63 3.25 -2.03
N LEU A 113 -14.38 3.43 -0.73
CA LEU A 113 -15.03 2.65 0.32
C LEU A 113 -16.37 3.26 0.76
N ILE A 114 -16.61 4.51 0.40
CA ILE A 114 -17.84 5.19 0.75
C ILE A 114 -18.88 4.82 -0.29
N THR A 115 -19.72 3.86 0.04
CA THR A 115 -20.84 3.52 -0.81
C THR A 115 -21.96 4.51 -0.56
N PRO A 116 -22.44 5.22 -1.59
CA PRO A 116 -23.58 6.10 -1.39
C PRO A 116 -24.76 5.32 -0.84
N LEU A 117 -25.29 5.79 0.24
CA LEU A 117 -26.51 5.21 0.81
C LEU A 117 -27.69 5.69 -0.05
N ASN A 118 -28.02 4.90 -1.01
CA ASN A 118 -29.16 5.19 -1.86
C ASN A 118 -30.30 4.27 -1.51
#